data_76fe6902cfb920cae6df0162310e5e2e
#
_entry.id   76fe6902cfb920cae6df0162310e5e2e
#
_cell.length_a   1.000
_cell.length_b   1.000
_cell.length_c   1.000
_cell.angle_alpha   90.00
_cell.angle_beta   90.00
_cell.angle_gamma   90.00
#
_symmetry.space_group_name_H-M   'P 1'
#
loop_
_entity.id
_entity.type
_entity.pdbx_description
1 polymer ?
#
loop_
_entity_poly.entity_id
_entity_poly.type
_entity_poly.pdbx_seq_one_letter_code
_entity_poly.pdbx_strand_id
1 'polypeptide(L)'
;MQRANRGNNKHYYNKFDYWHYGGYKYSFNKKYIYDEKEKDFYSNENNVNNIENVQKSDEKGFTGNPDTWFNDGECFKSKTFKLRNDIIRTSCYHDVILNNHDIFKDKVVLDIGCGTGILSIFAAKAGAKHIFGIESADITEYTREIIKKNNLSDKITIIKGKIEEVELPVEKVDIIISEWMGNFLLYGSKIDKIIYARDKWLNKDGYILPDHGTISIAGIENTDYKNNNEKFWEDVYGVDMSCLKSAIIGKPFVGICPPELINSSSCRILDIDLYTIKNEDLDFSSKYEITFFRDNDKFSGLVAWFDIGFTKLTNKFNLTTNPYHKLTYWYQTIFYTRNDLKVNKGDKVTGSFAVKNPKTNFKQLNIKISFNVANKGKNEKEAWHQFYKFF
;
A
#
# COMPACT_ATOMS: atom_id res chain seq x y z
N MET A 1 -47.05 17.37 -37.72
CA MET A 1 -46.35 16.23 -37.10
C MET A 1 -44.87 16.57 -37.01
N GLN A 2 -44.45 17.14 -35.88
CA GLN A 2 -43.07 17.47 -35.60
C GLN A 2 -42.48 16.41 -34.67
N ARG A 3 -41.41 15.73 -35.11
CA ARG A 3 -40.61 14.85 -34.28
C ARG A 3 -39.55 15.67 -33.55
N ALA A 4 -39.61 15.70 -32.23
CA ALA A 4 -38.59 16.32 -31.37
C ALA A 4 -37.34 15.45 -31.34
N ASN A 5 -36.22 16.06 -31.70
CA ASN A 5 -34.87 15.57 -31.51
C ASN A 5 -34.52 15.71 -30.04
N ARG A 6 -34.28 14.59 -29.32
CA ARG A 6 -33.68 14.59 -27.99
C ARG A 6 -32.16 14.61 -28.17
N GLY A 7 -31.56 15.78 -27.97
CA GLY A 7 -30.11 15.94 -27.92
C GLY A 7 -29.52 15.29 -26.66
N ASN A 8 -28.50 14.47 -26.83
CA ASN A 8 -27.63 13.96 -25.77
C ASN A 8 -26.78 15.10 -25.19
N ASN A 9 -27.16 15.59 -24.05
CA ASN A 9 -26.33 16.51 -23.25
C ASN A 9 -25.27 15.73 -22.51
N LYS A 10 -24.06 15.66 -23.07
CA LYS A 10 -22.85 15.25 -22.37
C LYS A 10 -22.29 16.47 -21.64
N HIS A 11 -22.44 16.53 -20.34
CA HIS A 11 -21.75 17.53 -19.51
C HIS A 11 -20.30 17.10 -19.30
N TYR A 12 -19.36 17.91 -19.81
CA TYR A 12 -17.93 17.77 -19.55
C TYR A 12 -17.57 18.61 -18.34
N TYR A 13 -17.20 17.97 -17.24
CA TYR A 13 -16.57 18.65 -16.13
C TYR A 13 -15.06 18.48 -16.24
N ASN A 14 -14.37 19.59 -16.49
CA ASN A 14 -12.91 19.67 -16.31
C ASN A 14 -12.62 19.91 -14.84
N LYS A 15 -12.32 18.86 -14.08
CA LYS A 15 -11.80 18.97 -12.73
C LYS A 15 -10.29 18.81 -12.80
N PHE A 16 -9.56 19.90 -12.62
CA PHE A 16 -8.11 19.87 -12.43
C PHE A 16 -7.82 19.54 -10.98
N ASP A 17 -7.44 18.31 -10.67
CA ASP A 17 -6.88 17.96 -9.38
C ASP A 17 -5.38 18.23 -9.41
N TYR A 18 -4.97 19.30 -8.68
CA TYR A 18 -3.56 19.63 -8.50
C TYR A 18 -3.04 18.95 -7.24
N TRP A 19 -2.09 18.04 -7.42
CA TRP A 19 -1.32 17.50 -6.31
C TRP A 19 0.01 18.23 -6.21
N HIS A 20 0.28 18.79 -5.05
CA HIS A 20 1.57 19.38 -4.72
C HIS A 20 2.37 18.38 -3.91
N TYR A 21 3.41 17.82 -4.53
CA TYR A 21 4.46 17.11 -3.81
C TYR A 21 5.80 17.62 -4.32
N GLY A 22 6.62 18.17 -3.43
CA GLY A 22 7.96 18.65 -3.79
C GLY A 22 8.02 19.84 -4.74
N GLY A 23 7.04 20.75 -4.73
CA GLY A 23 7.10 22.02 -5.49
C GLY A 23 6.73 21.93 -6.97
N TYR A 24 6.38 20.78 -7.52
CA TYR A 24 5.98 20.60 -8.93
C TYR A 24 4.48 20.46 -9.10
N LYS A 25 3.93 21.26 -10.06
CA LYS A 25 2.54 21.13 -10.51
C LYS A 25 2.46 20.09 -11.63
N TYR A 26 1.77 18.97 -11.37
CA TYR A 26 1.41 18.01 -12.43
C TYR A 26 -0.03 18.26 -12.85
N SER A 27 -0.26 18.57 -14.13
CA SER A 27 -1.60 18.62 -14.73
C SER A 27 -1.85 17.32 -15.49
N PHE A 28 -2.82 16.53 -15.04
CA PHE A 28 -3.29 15.39 -15.81
C PHE A 28 -4.61 15.74 -16.47
N ASN A 29 -4.60 15.72 -17.81
CA ASN A 29 -5.84 15.79 -18.60
C ASN A 29 -6.45 14.39 -18.66
N LYS A 30 -7.32 14.03 -17.70
CA LYS A 30 -8.10 12.79 -17.75
C LYS A 30 -9.52 13.10 -18.22
N LYS A 31 -9.85 12.67 -19.45
CA LYS A 31 -11.25 12.50 -19.88
C LYS A 31 -11.81 11.24 -19.20
N TYR A 32 -12.65 11.40 -18.20
CA TYR A 32 -13.46 10.31 -17.69
C TYR A 32 -14.77 10.27 -18.47
N ILE A 33 -15.05 9.12 -19.10
CA ILE A 33 -16.36 8.79 -19.63
C ILE A 33 -17.10 8.09 -18.50
N TYR A 34 -18.12 8.75 -17.92
CA TYR A 34 -19.05 8.12 -17.00
C TYR A 34 -20.14 7.41 -17.79
N ASP A 35 -20.34 6.11 -17.53
CA ASP A 35 -21.51 5.37 -17.99
C ASP A 35 -22.65 5.59 -17.00
N GLU A 36 -23.83 6.03 -17.51
CA GLU A 36 -25.01 6.36 -16.68
C GLU A 36 -25.66 5.16 -15.99
N LYS A 37 -25.14 3.95 -16.17
CA LYS A 37 -25.69 2.72 -15.57
C LYS A 37 -25.22 2.42 -14.14
N GLU A 38 -24.27 3.17 -13.58
CA GLU A 38 -23.80 3.02 -12.19
C GLU A 38 -24.45 4.03 -11.22
N LYS A 39 -25.59 4.64 -11.54
CA LYS A 39 -26.24 5.66 -10.71
C LYS A 39 -26.96 5.16 -9.46
N ASP A 40 -27.12 3.88 -9.26
CA ASP A 40 -27.97 3.35 -8.16
C ASP A 40 -27.27 3.18 -6.79
N PHE A 41 -26.00 3.59 -6.64
CA PHE A 41 -25.29 3.43 -5.35
C PHE A 41 -25.05 4.73 -4.56
N TYR A 42 -25.39 5.92 -5.06
CA TYR A 42 -25.15 7.21 -4.41
C TYR A 42 -26.34 8.18 -4.52
N SER A 43 -27.54 7.75 -4.11
CA SER A 43 -28.67 8.67 -3.93
C SER A 43 -29.08 8.74 -2.46
N ASN A 44 -28.30 9.46 -1.65
CA ASN A 44 -28.76 10.11 -0.41
C ASN A 44 -27.90 11.35 -0.12
N GLU A 45 -27.89 12.30 -1.06
CA GLU A 45 -27.48 13.67 -0.81
C GLU A 45 -28.72 14.47 -0.32
N ASN A 46 -29.09 14.32 0.95
CA ASN A 46 -29.90 15.30 1.64
C ASN A 46 -29.58 15.20 3.13
N ASN A 47 -28.47 15.82 3.57
CA ASN A 47 -28.22 16.31 4.94
C ASN A 47 -26.80 16.85 5.09
N VAL A 48 -26.44 17.87 4.29
CA VAL A 48 -25.22 18.66 4.50
C VAL A 48 -25.59 20.15 4.58
N ASN A 49 -26.50 20.48 5.49
CA ASN A 49 -26.71 21.87 5.90
C ASN A 49 -27.16 21.85 7.36
N ASN A 50 -26.23 21.60 8.30
CA ASN A 50 -26.34 21.96 9.71
C ASN A 50 -25.04 21.59 10.46
N ILE A 51 -23.89 22.19 10.05
CA ILE A 51 -22.69 22.24 10.87
C ILE A 51 -22.19 23.70 10.89
N GLU A 52 -23.07 24.58 11.37
CA GLU A 52 -22.69 25.85 11.95
C GLU A 52 -23.48 25.98 13.24
N ASN A 53 -22.90 25.52 14.33
CA ASN A 53 -23.15 25.86 15.73
C ASN A 53 -22.76 24.68 16.63
N VAL A 54 -21.46 24.41 16.75
CA VAL A 54 -20.92 23.75 17.94
C VAL A 54 -20.16 24.79 18.71
N GLN A 55 -20.84 25.36 19.70
CA GLN A 55 -20.27 26.22 20.70
C GLN A 55 -19.11 25.53 21.43
N LYS A 56 -18.06 26.32 21.64
CA LYS A 56 -16.95 26.06 22.55
C LYS A 56 -17.47 25.58 23.90
N SER A 57 -17.22 24.34 24.24
CA SER A 57 -17.29 23.85 25.61
C SER A 57 -16.20 22.82 25.82
N ASP A 58 -15.34 23.12 26.83
CA ASP A 58 -14.38 22.28 27.50
C ASP A 58 -13.06 21.96 26.77
N GLU A 59 -12.20 22.98 26.71
CA GLU A 59 -10.75 22.83 26.74
C GLU A 59 -10.32 22.24 28.11
N LYS A 60 -10.46 20.93 28.30
CA LYS A 60 -9.61 20.21 29.22
C LYS A 60 -8.36 19.77 28.47
N GLY A 61 -7.29 20.51 28.71
CA GLY A 61 -6.00 20.38 28.06
C GLY A 61 -5.49 18.94 28.04
N PHE A 62 -5.23 18.47 26.85
CA PHE A 62 -4.49 17.25 26.59
C PHE A 62 -3.04 17.50 27.00
N THR A 63 -2.59 16.96 28.13
CA THR A 63 -1.20 17.08 28.66
C THR A 63 -0.26 16.03 28.06
N GLY A 64 -0.36 15.76 26.76
CA GLY A 64 0.61 14.96 26.02
C GLY A 64 1.64 15.87 25.37
N ASN A 65 2.93 15.59 25.59
CA ASN A 65 4.04 16.34 24.98
C ASN A 65 3.90 16.32 23.44
N PRO A 66 3.76 17.48 22.74
CA PRO A 66 3.63 17.55 21.29
C PRO A 66 4.80 16.89 20.53
N ASP A 67 5.99 16.78 21.13
CA ASP A 67 7.19 16.22 20.51
C ASP A 67 7.12 14.68 20.38
N THR A 68 6.26 13.99 21.15
CA THR A 68 6.04 12.55 20.99
C THR A 68 5.17 12.21 19.78
N TRP A 69 4.47 13.19 19.20
CA TRP A 69 3.60 13.03 18.04
C TRP A 69 4.36 12.83 16.73
N PHE A 70 5.64 13.19 16.70
CA PHE A 70 6.50 13.12 15.51
C PHE A 70 7.47 11.92 15.51
N ASN A 71 7.67 11.24 16.64
CA ASN A 71 8.68 10.17 16.77
C ASN A 71 8.18 8.77 16.44
N ASP A 72 6.88 8.49 16.52
CA ASP A 72 6.33 7.18 16.17
C ASP A 72 5.71 7.24 14.76
N GLY A 73 6.42 7.07 13.70
CA GLY A 73 6.05 7.13 12.28
C GLY A 73 4.61 6.74 11.82
N GLU A 74 3.68 6.65 12.77
CA GLU A 74 2.24 6.45 12.60
C GLU A 74 1.44 7.48 13.41
N CYS A 75 1.57 8.76 13.03
CA CYS A 75 0.74 9.83 13.61
C CYS A 75 -0.76 9.53 13.44
N PHE A 76 -1.55 9.88 14.46
CA PHE A 76 -3.04 9.88 14.44
C PHE A 76 -3.62 10.40 13.12
N LYS A 77 -3.07 11.53 12.59
CA LYS A 77 -3.45 12.09 11.28
C LYS A 77 -3.22 11.11 10.13
N SER A 78 -2.14 10.32 10.16
CA SER A 78 -1.84 9.34 9.11
C SER A 78 -2.88 8.20 9.08
N LYS A 79 -3.27 7.68 10.24
CA LYS A 79 -4.26 6.57 10.33
C LYS A 79 -5.66 7.01 9.91
N THR A 80 -6.10 8.20 10.34
CA THR A 80 -7.39 8.75 9.93
C THR A 80 -7.41 9.21 8.48
N PHE A 81 -6.28 9.74 7.97
CA PHE A 81 -6.12 10.10 6.57
C PHE A 81 -6.19 8.89 5.65
N LYS A 82 -5.54 7.77 6.01
CA LYS A 82 -5.62 6.50 5.27
C LYS A 82 -7.06 6.02 5.18
N LEU A 83 -7.80 6.00 6.29
CA LEU A 83 -9.19 5.56 6.33
C LEU A 83 -10.09 6.39 5.41
N ARG A 84 -9.88 7.72 5.36
CA ARG A 84 -10.68 8.63 4.53
C ARG A 84 -10.34 8.53 3.05
N ASN A 85 -9.06 8.37 2.70
CA ASN A 85 -8.58 8.52 1.32
C ASN A 85 -8.31 7.20 0.60
N ASP A 86 -8.28 6.07 1.31
CA ASP A 86 -8.14 4.75 0.70
C ASP A 86 -9.43 3.94 0.81
N ILE A 87 -10.39 4.31 -0.02
CA ILE A 87 -11.66 3.60 -0.16
C ILE A 87 -11.41 2.18 -0.65
N ILE A 88 -10.47 1.97 -1.57
CA ILE A 88 -10.19 0.66 -2.18
C ILE A 88 -9.79 -0.37 -1.11
N ARG A 89 -8.83 -0.01 -0.25
CA ARG A 89 -8.40 -0.86 0.85
C ARG A 89 -9.55 -1.15 1.82
N THR A 90 -10.21 -0.10 2.28
CA THR A 90 -11.24 -0.24 3.33
C THR A 90 -12.45 -1.02 2.82
N SER A 91 -12.89 -0.78 1.57
CA SER A 91 -13.96 -1.55 0.94
C SER A 91 -13.57 -3.01 0.74
N CYS A 92 -12.33 -3.29 0.31
CA CYS A 92 -11.87 -4.66 0.16
C CYS A 92 -11.98 -5.45 1.48
N TYR A 93 -11.47 -4.91 2.60
CA TYR A 93 -11.61 -5.58 3.90
C TYR A 93 -13.06 -5.70 4.36
N HIS A 94 -13.89 -4.67 4.14
CA HIS A 94 -15.31 -4.72 4.42
C HIS A 94 -15.98 -5.88 3.69
N ASP A 95 -15.76 -5.98 2.39
CA ASP A 95 -16.37 -6.99 1.55
C ASP A 95 -15.84 -8.40 1.86
N VAL A 96 -14.53 -8.53 2.11
CA VAL A 96 -13.91 -9.78 2.57
C VAL A 96 -14.59 -10.30 3.83
N ILE A 97 -14.74 -9.46 4.84
CA ILE A 97 -15.25 -9.85 6.14
C ILE A 97 -16.75 -10.15 6.08
N LEU A 98 -17.54 -9.28 5.45
CA LEU A 98 -19.00 -9.43 5.44
C LEU A 98 -19.49 -10.52 4.47
N ASN A 99 -18.80 -10.72 3.33
CA ASN A 99 -19.18 -11.77 2.38
C ASN A 99 -18.69 -13.18 2.79
N ASN A 100 -17.88 -13.26 3.86
CA ASN A 100 -17.45 -14.51 4.46
C ASN A 100 -17.86 -14.60 5.94
N HIS A 101 -19.05 -14.09 6.28
CA HIS A 101 -19.57 -14.04 7.66
C HIS A 101 -19.66 -15.43 8.31
N ASP A 102 -19.78 -16.48 7.54
CA ASP A 102 -19.80 -17.88 7.96
C ASP A 102 -18.56 -18.28 8.77
N ILE A 103 -17.36 -17.83 8.33
CA ILE A 103 -16.12 -18.12 9.06
C ILE A 103 -15.96 -17.25 10.33
N PHE A 104 -16.69 -16.13 10.43
CA PHE A 104 -16.64 -15.23 11.60
C PHE A 104 -17.62 -15.59 12.70
N LYS A 105 -18.74 -16.23 12.32
CA LYS A 105 -19.82 -16.52 13.25
C LYS A 105 -19.31 -17.34 14.44
N ASP A 106 -19.55 -16.81 15.65
CA ASP A 106 -19.21 -17.40 16.95
C ASP A 106 -17.67 -17.62 17.16
N LYS A 107 -16.83 -16.95 16.38
CA LYS A 107 -15.36 -17.06 16.42
C LYS A 107 -14.71 -15.95 17.25
N VAL A 108 -13.53 -16.27 17.80
CA VAL A 108 -12.66 -15.31 18.47
C VAL A 108 -11.66 -14.75 17.46
N VAL A 109 -11.60 -13.43 17.36
CA VAL A 109 -10.80 -12.71 16.37
C VAL A 109 -9.73 -11.86 17.05
N LEU A 110 -8.52 -11.84 16.48
CA LEU A 110 -7.43 -10.95 16.85
C LEU A 110 -7.19 -9.94 15.73
N ASP A 111 -7.34 -8.65 16.01
CA ASP A 111 -7.05 -7.53 15.10
C ASP A 111 -5.73 -6.88 15.50
N ILE A 112 -4.68 -7.07 14.69
CA ILE A 112 -3.31 -6.63 15.00
C ILE A 112 -3.04 -5.28 14.36
N GLY A 113 -2.76 -4.27 15.21
CA GLY A 113 -2.64 -2.88 14.80
C GLY A 113 -4.00 -2.30 14.42
N CYS A 114 -4.99 -2.51 15.27
CA CYS A 114 -6.41 -2.22 14.99
C CYS A 114 -6.70 -0.74 14.68
N GLY A 115 -5.81 0.18 15.02
CA GLY A 115 -5.95 1.61 14.72
C GLY A 115 -7.26 2.17 15.24
N THR A 116 -8.16 2.62 14.36
CA THR A 116 -9.50 3.13 14.70
C THR A 116 -10.50 2.04 15.10
N GLY A 117 -10.12 0.75 14.98
CA GLY A 117 -10.99 -0.38 15.26
C GLY A 117 -11.95 -0.74 14.12
N ILE A 118 -11.80 -0.18 12.92
CA ILE A 118 -12.74 -0.39 11.83
C ILE A 118 -12.85 -1.87 11.41
N LEU A 119 -11.73 -2.61 11.36
CA LEU A 119 -11.73 -4.03 11.02
C LEU A 119 -12.35 -4.86 12.14
N SER A 120 -12.07 -4.53 13.40
CA SER A 120 -12.72 -5.13 14.57
C SER A 120 -14.26 -4.95 14.52
N ILE A 121 -14.73 -3.77 14.12
CA ILE A 121 -16.18 -3.48 13.98
C ILE A 121 -16.78 -4.31 12.83
N PHE A 122 -16.09 -4.45 11.70
CA PHE A 122 -16.54 -5.32 10.61
C PHE A 122 -16.65 -6.77 11.06
N ALA A 123 -15.65 -7.29 11.79
CA ALA A 123 -15.69 -8.65 12.35
C ALA A 123 -16.86 -8.85 13.32
N ALA A 124 -17.14 -7.86 14.18
CA ALA A 124 -18.30 -7.91 15.08
C ALA A 124 -19.64 -7.95 14.31
N LYS A 125 -19.76 -7.16 13.23
CA LYS A 125 -20.92 -7.17 12.34
C LYS A 125 -21.07 -8.48 11.57
N ALA A 126 -19.95 -9.16 11.24
CA ALA A 126 -19.94 -10.48 10.62
C ALA A 126 -20.30 -11.61 11.59
N GLY A 127 -20.57 -11.31 12.88
CA GLY A 127 -21.03 -12.29 13.86
C GLY A 127 -19.94 -12.89 14.72
N ALA A 128 -18.74 -12.32 14.77
CA ALA A 128 -17.70 -12.77 15.68
C ALA A 128 -18.20 -12.77 17.14
N LYS A 129 -17.77 -13.79 17.89
CA LYS A 129 -18.10 -13.94 19.32
C LYS A 129 -17.41 -12.86 20.15
N HIS A 130 -16.13 -12.69 19.94
CA HIS A 130 -15.32 -11.67 20.61
C HIS A 130 -14.13 -11.26 19.76
N ILE A 131 -13.74 -9.99 19.83
CA ILE A 131 -12.62 -9.43 19.11
C ILE A 131 -11.64 -8.79 20.08
N PHE A 132 -10.37 -9.17 20.01
CA PHE A 132 -9.26 -8.52 20.70
C PHE A 132 -8.51 -7.65 19.70
N GLY A 133 -8.58 -6.32 19.87
CA GLY A 133 -7.80 -5.37 19.08
C GLY A 133 -6.53 -4.96 19.82
N ILE A 134 -5.36 -5.20 19.24
CA ILE A 134 -4.07 -4.76 19.82
C ILE A 134 -3.59 -3.54 19.04
N GLU A 135 -3.21 -2.47 19.78
CA GLU A 135 -2.67 -1.25 19.19
C GLU A 135 -1.69 -0.59 20.19
N SER A 136 -0.52 -0.21 19.71
CA SER A 136 0.52 0.42 20.54
C SER A 136 0.40 1.95 20.61
N ALA A 137 -0.27 2.58 19.64
CA ALA A 137 -0.38 4.03 19.56
C ALA A 137 -1.53 4.59 20.43
N ASP A 138 -1.47 5.87 20.74
CA ASP A 138 -2.44 6.57 21.61
C ASP A 138 -3.86 6.68 21.00
N ILE A 139 -4.03 6.33 19.73
CA ILE A 139 -5.36 6.25 19.11
C ILE A 139 -6.31 5.30 19.82
N THR A 140 -5.82 4.40 20.68
CA THR A 140 -6.62 3.42 21.43
C THR A 140 -7.73 4.04 22.27
N GLU A 141 -7.55 5.25 22.78
CA GLU A 141 -8.58 5.94 23.55
C GLU A 141 -9.79 6.29 22.66
N TYR A 142 -9.52 6.87 21.49
CA TYR A 142 -10.56 7.12 20.50
C TYR A 142 -11.20 5.84 19.97
N THR A 143 -10.39 4.78 19.82
CA THR A 143 -10.90 3.47 19.40
C THR A 143 -11.93 2.94 20.38
N ARG A 144 -11.68 3.03 21.71
CA ARG A 144 -12.65 2.63 22.74
C ARG A 144 -13.93 3.48 22.68
N GLU A 145 -13.82 4.78 22.45
CA GLU A 145 -14.98 5.66 22.28
C GLU A 145 -15.79 5.31 21.02
N ILE A 146 -15.11 5.03 19.89
CA ILE A 146 -15.78 4.60 18.65
C ILE A 146 -16.56 3.32 18.90
N ILE A 147 -15.95 2.32 19.56
CA ILE A 147 -16.57 1.04 19.89
C ILE A 147 -17.81 1.27 20.79
N LYS A 148 -17.68 2.12 21.81
CA LYS A 148 -18.78 2.48 22.71
C LYS A 148 -19.94 3.15 21.99
N LYS A 149 -19.65 4.12 21.09
CA LYS A 149 -20.66 4.81 20.27
C LYS A 149 -21.39 3.88 19.30
N ASN A 150 -20.79 2.75 18.96
CA ASN A 150 -21.39 1.72 18.09
C ASN A 150 -22.02 0.57 18.89
N ASN A 151 -22.12 0.66 20.24
CA ASN A 151 -22.70 -0.36 21.12
C ASN A 151 -22.04 -1.75 20.97
N LEU A 152 -20.70 -1.78 20.85
CA LEU A 152 -19.93 -3.00 20.65
C LEU A 152 -18.94 -3.29 21.79
N SER A 153 -19.08 -2.62 22.94
CA SER A 153 -18.16 -2.75 24.07
C SER A 153 -18.18 -4.15 24.73
N ASP A 154 -19.26 -4.89 24.56
CA ASP A 154 -19.41 -6.28 24.99
C ASP A 154 -18.70 -7.27 24.06
N LYS A 155 -18.46 -6.90 22.81
CA LYS A 155 -17.87 -7.75 21.76
C LYS A 155 -16.41 -7.43 21.46
N ILE A 156 -15.96 -6.20 21.68
CA ILE A 156 -14.62 -5.74 21.28
C ILE A 156 -13.84 -5.24 22.51
N THR A 157 -12.68 -5.85 22.76
CA THR A 157 -11.74 -5.43 23.79
C THR A 157 -10.48 -4.87 23.15
N ILE A 158 -10.11 -3.62 23.50
CA ILE A 158 -8.88 -2.98 23.00
C ILE A 158 -7.77 -3.09 24.07
N ILE A 159 -6.68 -3.73 23.67
CA ILE A 159 -5.46 -3.91 24.47
C ILE A 159 -4.42 -2.94 23.93
N LYS A 160 -3.98 -1.98 24.76
CA LYS A 160 -2.92 -1.04 24.43
C LYS A 160 -1.57 -1.68 24.72
N GLY A 161 -0.69 -1.77 23.74
CA GLY A 161 0.66 -2.29 23.89
C GLY A 161 1.21 -2.86 22.58
N LYS A 162 2.48 -3.26 22.61
CA LYS A 162 3.09 -4.00 21.52
C LYS A 162 2.69 -5.46 21.62
N ILE A 163 2.54 -6.12 20.48
CA ILE A 163 2.05 -7.49 20.42
C ILE A 163 2.95 -8.48 21.15
N GLU A 164 4.25 -8.19 21.20
CA GLU A 164 5.25 -9.01 21.89
C GLU A 164 5.20 -8.85 23.40
N GLU A 165 4.59 -7.77 23.91
CA GLU A 165 4.56 -7.39 25.34
C GLU A 165 3.20 -7.65 25.99
N VAL A 166 2.16 -7.93 25.19
CA VAL A 166 0.80 -8.14 25.72
C VAL A 166 0.47 -9.63 25.84
N GLU A 167 -0.46 -9.93 26.74
CA GLU A 167 -1.08 -11.24 26.85
C GLU A 167 -2.57 -11.14 26.53
N LEU A 168 -3.09 -12.15 25.82
CA LEU A 168 -4.53 -12.26 25.58
C LEU A 168 -5.21 -12.99 26.75
N PRO A 169 -6.46 -12.65 27.09
CA PRO A 169 -7.23 -13.37 28.10
C PRO A 169 -7.77 -14.73 27.57
N VAL A 170 -7.28 -15.18 26.44
CA VAL A 170 -7.59 -16.47 25.79
C VAL A 170 -6.30 -17.12 25.31
N GLU A 171 -6.27 -18.43 25.33
CA GLU A 171 -5.11 -19.20 24.88
C GLU A 171 -4.94 -19.13 23.36
N LYS A 172 -6.03 -19.21 22.62
CA LYS A 172 -6.03 -19.25 21.17
C LYS A 172 -7.15 -18.39 20.57
N VAL A 173 -6.93 -17.98 19.32
CA VAL A 173 -7.90 -17.27 18.47
C VAL A 173 -8.15 -18.04 17.18
N ASP A 174 -9.33 -17.86 16.61
CA ASP A 174 -9.72 -18.53 15.38
C ASP A 174 -9.30 -17.77 14.13
N ILE A 175 -9.24 -16.43 14.22
CA ILE A 175 -8.95 -15.56 13.08
C ILE A 175 -7.97 -14.46 13.51
N ILE A 176 -6.95 -14.23 12.68
CA ILE A 176 -6.08 -13.06 12.77
C ILE A 176 -6.40 -12.14 11.59
N ILE A 177 -6.73 -10.88 11.88
CA ILE A 177 -6.91 -9.83 10.87
C ILE A 177 -5.84 -8.77 11.07
N SER A 178 -5.25 -8.27 9.99
CA SER A 178 -4.35 -7.12 10.07
C SER A 178 -4.17 -6.45 8.71
N GLU A 179 -4.01 -5.13 8.72
CA GLU A 179 -3.36 -4.45 7.60
C GLU A 179 -1.84 -4.47 7.88
N TRP A 180 -1.16 -5.52 7.41
CA TRP A 180 0.26 -5.74 7.70
C TRP A 180 1.21 -5.19 6.63
N MET A 181 0.70 -4.82 5.46
CA MET A 181 1.50 -4.41 4.31
C MET A 181 2.14 -3.05 4.52
N GLY A 182 3.39 -2.93 4.06
CA GLY A 182 4.09 -1.66 3.94
C GLY A 182 4.28 -1.24 2.48
N ASN A 183 5.00 -0.15 2.24
CA ASN A 183 5.42 0.20 0.89
C ASN A 183 6.33 -0.92 0.35
N PHE A 184 6.27 -1.18 -0.95
CA PHE A 184 6.96 -2.35 -1.50
C PHE A 184 6.63 -3.64 -0.73
N LEU A 185 5.42 -3.76 -0.21
CA LEU A 185 4.94 -4.83 0.68
C LEU A 185 5.69 -4.91 2.03
N LEU A 186 7.03 -4.82 2.03
CA LEU A 186 7.90 -5.14 3.16
C LEU A 186 8.41 -3.92 3.95
N TYR A 187 8.49 -2.72 3.36
CA TYR A 187 8.98 -1.54 4.05
C TYR A 187 7.97 -0.97 5.03
N GLY A 188 8.29 -0.99 6.31
CA GLY A 188 7.35 -0.61 7.38
C GLY A 188 6.19 -1.59 7.56
N SER A 189 6.33 -2.80 7.05
CA SER A 189 5.40 -3.91 7.22
C SER A 189 5.33 -4.36 8.68
N LYS A 190 4.20 -5.00 9.02
CA LYS A 190 3.98 -5.67 10.31
C LYS A 190 3.99 -7.19 10.18
N ILE A 191 4.60 -7.72 9.12
CA ILE A 191 4.58 -9.15 8.82
C ILE A 191 5.22 -9.99 9.95
N ASP A 192 6.30 -9.49 10.56
CA ASP A 192 6.95 -10.07 11.74
C ASP A 192 5.98 -10.26 12.91
N LYS A 193 5.10 -9.29 13.12
CA LYS A 193 4.05 -9.31 14.15
C LYS A 193 2.97 -10.33 13.85
N ILE A 194 2.64 -10.52 12.58
CA ILE A 194 1.68 -11.54 12.15
C ILE A 194 2.27 -12.93 12.37
N ILE A 195 3.54 -13.13 11.98
CA ILE A 195 4.26 -14.39 12.21
C ILE A 195 4.28 -14.73 13.71
N TYR A 196 4.64 -13.76 14.57
CA TYR A 196 4.62 -13.93 16.02
C TYR A 196 3.24 -14.32 16.54
N ALA A 197 2.19 -13.61 16.14
CA ALA A 197 0.83 -13.86 16.61
C ALA A 197 0.30 -15.20 16.09
N ARG A 198 0.60 -15.57 14.84
CA ARG A 198 0.27 -16.87 14.27
C ARG A 198 0.83 -17.99 15.13
N ASP A 199 2.13 -17.93 15.43
CA ASP A 199 2.82 -19.00 16.15
C ASP A 199 2.36 -19.09 17.62
N LYS A 200 2.04 -17.95 18.26
CA LYS A 200 1.62 -17.89 19.66
C LYS A 200 0.13 -18.20 19.84
N TRP A 201 -0.76 -17.59 19.03
CA TRP A 201 -2.19 -17.56 19.36
C TRP A 201 -3.12 -18.19 18.31
N LEU A 202 -2.70 -18.40 17.07
CA LEU A 202 -3.62 -18.93 16.07
C LEU A 202 -3.96 -20.41 16.33
N ASN A 203 -5.23 -20.78 16.22
CA ASN A 203 -5.66 -22.16 16.19
C ASN A 203 -5.09 -22.89 14.95
N LYS A 204 -4.93 -24.21 15.05
CA LYS A 204 -4.36 -25.04 13.98
C LYS A 204 -5.07 -24.85 12.62
N ASP A 205 -6.38 -24.72 12.65
CA ASP A 205 -7.22 -24.52 11.45
C ASP A 205 -7.74 -23.08 11.34
N GLY A 206 -7.03 -22.13 12.00
CA GLY A 206 -7.41 -20.73 12.03
C GLY A 206 -7.11 -19.98 10.73
N TYR A 207 -7.72 -18.84 10.56
CA TYR A 207 -7.59 -17.97 9.38
C TYR A 207 -6.67 -16.79 9.64
N ILE A 208 -5.88 -16.39 8.63
CA ILE A 208 -5.12 -15.13 8.60
C ILE A 208 -5.68 -14.30 7.44
N LEU A 209 -5.97 -13.02 7.69
CA LEU A 209 -6.62 -12.14 6.71
C LEU A 209 -5.87 -10.80 6.58
N PRO A 210 -5.19 -10.55 5.44
CA PRO A 210 -4.90 -11.43 4.30
C PRO A 210 -3.83 -12.48 4.64
N ASP A 211 -3.86 -13.61 3.91
CA ASP A 211 -2.96 -14.75 4.13
C ASP A 211 -1.84 -14.86 3.10
N HIS A 212 -1.87 -14.09 2.02
CA HIS A 212 -0.95 -14.21 0.90
C HIS A 212 -0.49 -12.85 0.40
N GLY A 213 0.76 -12.77 -0.07
CA GLY A 213 1.32 -11.57 -0.66
C GLY A 213 2.34 -11.87 -1.75
N THR A 214 2.36 -11.07 -2.82
CA THR A 214 3.36 -11.19 -3.89
C THR A 214 3.95 -9.84 -4.23
N ILE A 215 5.20 -9.82 -4.72
CA ILE A 215 5.82 -8.66 -5.34
C ILE A 215 6.14 -8.99 -6.78
N SER A 216 5.72 -8.10 -7.68
CA SER A 216 6.04 -8.15 -9.11
C SER A 216 6.79 -6.90 -9.53
N ILE A 217 7.62 -7.03 -10.58
CA ILE A 217 8.37 -5.92 -11.19
C ILE A 217 8.15 -5.89 -12.69
N ALA A 218 8.31 -4.70 -13.30
CA ALA A 218 8.38 -4.51 -14.74
C ALA A 218 9.34 -3.37 -15.07
N GLY A 219 9.86 -3.35 -16.29
CA GLY A 219 10.67 -2.24 -16.82
C GLY A 219 9.81 -1.05 -17.16
N ILE A 220 10.37 0.14 -17.00
CA ILE A 220 9.74 1.42 -17.35
C ILE A 220 10.66 2.30 -18.20
N GLU A 221 10.02 3.14 -19.01
CA GLU A 221 10.59 4.31 -19.64
C GLU A 221 10.06 5.56 -18.92
N ASN A 222 10.93 6.27 -18.20
CA ASN A 222 10.60 7.51 -17.49
C ASN A 222 11.85 8.43 -17.42
N THR A 223 12.58 8.46 -18.52
CA THR A 223 13.84 9.19 -18.67
C THR A 223 13.68 10.68 -18.39
N ASP A 224 12.62 11.29 -18.88
CA ASP A 224 12.41 12.73 -18.72
C ASP A 224 12.21 13.11 -17.25
N TYR A 225 11.41 12.37 -16.50
CA TYR A 225 11.23 12.59 -15.07
C TYR A 225 12.54 12.41 -14.29
N LYS A 226 13.27 11.33 -14.59
CA LYS A 226 14.57 11.04 -13.99
C LYS A 226 15.57 12.16 -14.24
N ASN A 227 15.74 12.57 -15.51
CA ASN A 227 16.66 13.63 -15.90
C ASN A 227 16.29 14.99 -15.28
N ASN A 228 15.02 15.32 -15.22
CA ASN A 228 14.57 16.57 -14.59
C ASN A 228 14.88 16.58 -13.10
N ASN A 229 14.68 15.48 -12.40
CA ASN A 229 15.06 15.35 -11.00
C ASN A 229 16.56 15.44 -10.78
N GLU A 230 17.38 14.85 -11.66
CA GLU A 230 18.83 14.94 -11.59
C GLU A 230 19.32 16.35 -11.88
N LYS A 231 18.76 17.00 -12.92
CA LYS A 231 19.13 18.35 -13.33
C LYS A 231 18.80 19.40 -12.27
N PHE A 232 17.75 19.20 -11.48
CA PHE A 232 17.42 20.09 -10.37
C PHE A 232 18.59 20.31 -9.41
N TRP A 233 19.41 19.27 -9.18
CA TRP A 233 20.54 19.34 -8.26
C TRP A 233 21.80 20.01 -8.84
N GLU A 234 21.79 20.37 -10.13
CA GLU A 234 22.88 21.13 -10.74
C GLU A 234 22.80 22.62 -10.42
N ASP A 235 21.58 23.10 -10.18
CA ASP A 235 21.33 24.52 -9.84
C ASP A 235 20.17 24.62 -8.86
N VAL A 236 20.47 24.55 -7.57
CA VAL A 236 19.49 24.74 -6.49
C VAL A 236 19.63 26.17 -5.97
N TYR A 237 18.82 27.09 -6.51
CA TYR A 237 18.90 28.51 -6.20
C TYR A 237 20.30 29.11 -6.42
N GLY A 238 20.98 28.74 -7.49
CA GLY A 238 22.34 29.23 -7.80
C GLY A 238 23.46 28.40 -7.13
N VAL A 239 23.14 27.30 -6.46
CA VAL A 239 24.14 26.43 -5.78
C VAL A 239 24.21 25.08 -6.46
N ASP A 240 25.40 24.66 -6.86
CA ASP A 240 25.67 23.31 -7.37
C ASP A 240 25.63 22.28 -6.22
N MET A 241 24.60 21.43 -6.23
CA MET A 241 24.41 20.30 -5.32
C MET A 241 24.47 18.96 -6.05
N SER A 242 25.10 18.89 -7.21
CA SER A 242 25.15 17.72 -8.08
C SER A 242 25.75 16.46 -7.41
N CYS A 243 26.55 16.64 -6.35
CA CYS A 243 27.05 15.53 -5.53
C CYS A 243 25.95 14.67 -4.88
N LEU A 244 24.73 15.20 -4.74
CA LEU A 244 23.57 14.46 -4.19
C LEU A 244 22.92 13.50 -5.19
N LYS A 245 23.13 13.66 -6.50
CA LYS A 245 22.47 12.85 -7.55
C LYS A 245 22.60 11.34 -7.32
N SER A 246 23.81 10.87 -7.04
CA SER A 246 24.06 9.44 -6.82
C SER A 246 23.36 8.88 -5.59
N ALA A 247 23.23 9.69 -4.54
CA ALA A 247 22.53 9.31 -3.31
C ALA A 247 21.02 9.25 -3.52
N ILE A 248 20.48 10.14 -4.34
CA ILE A 248 19.05 10.23 -4.63
C ILE A 248 18.59 9.07 -5.52
N ILE A 249 19.34 8.75 -6.59
CA ILE A 249 19.06 7.58 -7.44
C ILE A 249 19.16 6.26 -6.65
N GLY A 250 19.99 6.21 -5.62
CA GLY A 250 20.07 5.08 -4.70
C GLY A 250 18.89 4.94 -3.73
N LYS A 251 17.88 5.82 -3.81
CA LYS A 251 16.65 5.71 -3.02
C LYS A 251 15.49 5.27 -3.90
N PRO A 252 14.73 4.24 -3.48
CA PRO A 252 13.48 3.91 -4.16
C PRO A 252 12.50 5.07 -4.07
N PHE A 253 11.80 5.35 -5.16
CA PHE A 253 10.76 6.36 -5.21
C PHE A 253 9.40 5.71 -5.03
N VAL A 254 8.63 6.16 -4.03
CA VAL A 254 7.24 5.72 -3.83
C VAL A 254 6.31 6.75 -4.46
N GLY A 255 5.56 6.34 -5.47
CA GLY A 255 4.67 7.23 -6.19
C GLY A 255 3.85 6.51 -7.26
N ILE A 256 3.09 7.28 -8.00
CA ILE A 256 2.27 6.77 -9.11
C ILE A 256 3.17 6.48 -10.30
N CYS A 257 3.08 5.26 -10.82
CA CYS A 257 3.64 4.88 -12.11
C CYS A 257 2.49 4.79 -13.12
N PRO A 258 2.33 5.75 -14.03
CA PRO A 258 1.38 5.65 -15.12
C PRO A 258 1.61 4.37 -15.94
N PRO A 259 0.55 3.60 -16.29
CA PRO A 259 0.69 2.35 -17.03
C PRO A 259 1.42 2.48 -18.38
N GLU A 260 1.30 3.64 -19.01
CA GLU A 260 1.96 3.96 -20.28
C GLU A 260 3.49 4.00 -20.19
N LEU A 261 4.05 4.15 -19.01
CA LEU A 261 5.51 4.11 -18.80
C LEU A 261 6.06 2.68 -18.81
N ILE A 262 5.20 1.68 -18.57
CA ILE A 262 5.62 0.27 -18.57
C ILE A 262 5.93 -0.15 -20.00
N ASN A 263 7.13 -0.68 -20.22
CA ASN A 263 7.62 -1.07 -21.54
C ASN A 263 8.12 -2.50 -21.64
N SER A 264 7.93 -3.31 -20.59
CA SER A 264 8.31 -4.71 -20.57
C SER A 264 7.24 -5.62 -19.99
N SER A 265 7.43 -6.92 -20.17
CA SER A 265 6.69 -7.93 -19.39
C SER A 265 6.98 -7.79 -17.90
N SER A 266 6.08 -8.27 -17.05
CA SER A 266 6.28 -8.37 -15.61
C SER A 266 6.93 -9.68 -15.20
N CYS A 267 7.60 -9.66 -14.03
CA CYS A 267 8.15 -10.84 -13.39
C CYS A 267 7.83 -10.79 -11.89
N ARG A 268 7.31 -11.89 -11.33
CA ARG A 268 7.13 -12.03 -9.89
C ARG A 268 8.49 -12.33 -9.23
N ILE A 269 8.81 -11.59 -8.18
CA ILE A 269 10.10 -11.72 -7.46
C ILE A 269 9.92 -12.22 -6.03
N LEU A 270 8.71 -12.17 -5.47
CA LEU A 270 8.39 -12.68 -4.14
C LEU A 270 6.99 -13.26 -4.12
N ASP A 271 6.84 -14.36 -3.38
CA ASP A 271 5.58 -15.03 -3.12
C ASP A 271 5.55 -15.48 -1.65
N ILE A 272 4.60 -14.96 -0.86
CA ILE A 272 4.51 -15.14 0.59
C ILE A 272 3.21 -15.88 0.93
N ASP A 273 3.31 -17.01 1.61
CA ASP A 273 2.22 -17.64 2.33
C ASP A 273 2.42 -17.43 3.84
N LEU A 274 1.52 -16.67 4.47
CA LEU A 274 1.62 -16.32 5.90
C LEU A 274 1.41 -17.52 6.84
N TYR A 275 0.97 -18.65 6.35
CA TYR A 275 0.90 -19.85 7.19
C TYR A 275 2.24 -20.57 7.33
N THR A 276 3.16 -20.38 6.39
CA THR A 276 4.42 -21.13 6.32
C THR A 276 5.67 -20.28 6.44
N ILE A 277 5.59 -18.99 6.04
CA ILE A 277 6.75 -18.09 6.04
C ILE A 277 7.35 -17.91 7.43
N LYS A 278 8.66 -17.76 7.48
CA LYS A 278 9.44 -17.40 8.66
C LYS A 278 10.09 -16.02 8.49
N ASN A 279 10.52 -15.43 9.61
CA ASN A 279 11.18 -14.11 9.56
C ASN A 279 12.47 -14.13 8.73
N GLU A 280 13.17 -15.26 8.68
CA GLU A 280 14.40 -15.42 7.90
C GLU A 280 14.14 -15.35 6.38
N ASP A 281 12.95 -15.79 5.93
CA ASP A 281 12.57 -15.83 4.52
C ASP A 281 12.25 -14.42 3.97
N LEU A 282 12.12 -13.42 4.84
CA LEU A 282 11.95 -12.02 4.44
C LEU A 282 13.23 -11.40 3.88
N ASP A 283 14.39 -12.00 4.18
CA ASP A 283 15.65 -11.75 3.49
C ASP A 283 15.71 -12.69 2.28
N PHE A 284 15.52 -12.18 1.08
CA PHE A 284 15.42 -13.04 -0.11
C PHE A 284 16.26 -12.56 -1.28
N SER A 285 16.50 -13.47 -2.22
CA SER A 285 17.09 -13.17 -3.53
C SER A 285 16.37 -13.98 -4.59
N SER A 286 15.75 -13.30 -5.54
CA SER A 286 15.03 -13.92 -6.66
C SER A 286 15.69 -13.57 -7.98
N LYS A 287 15.74 -14.52 -8.91
CA LYS A 287 16.09 -14.26 -10.30
C LYS A 287 14.88 -13.65 -11.01
N TYR A 288 15.12 -12.75 -11.95
CA TYR A 288 14.08 -12.19 -12.79
C TYR A 288 14.50 -12.12 -14.26
N GLU A 289 13.52 -12.16 -15.12
CA GLU A 289 13.62 -11.88 -16.54
C GLU A 289 12.44 -11.01 -16.96
N ILE A 290 12.73 -9.91 -17.66
CA ILE A 290 11.72 -9.05 -18.30
C ILE A 290 12.07 -8.93 -19.78
N THR A 291 11.05 -8.87 -20.66
CA THR A 291 11.18 -8.76 -22.10
C THR A 291 10.49 -7.48 -22.56
N PHE A 292 11.22 -6.62 -23.29
CA PHE A 292 10.68 -5.37 -23.80
C PHE A 292 9.76 -5.58 -25.00
N PHE A 293 8.73 -4.74 -25.14
CA PHE A 293 7.72 -4.86 -26.19
C PHE A 293 7.62 -3.63 -27.12
N ARG A 294 8.48 -2.62 -26.91
CA ARG A 294 8.59 -1.42 -27.76
C ARG A 294 9.94 -1.39 -28.46
N ASP A 295 9.93 -0.83 -29.70
CA ASP A 295 11.15 -0.57 -30.46
C ASP A 295 11.65 0.86 -30.22
N ASN A 296 12.97 1.08 -30.32
CA ASN A 296 13.64 2.38 -30.13
C ASN A 296 13.27 3.06 -28.82
N ASP A 297 13.14 2.28 -27.76
CA ASP A 297 12.73 2.74 -26.43
C ASP A 297 13.92 2.76 -25.46
N LYS A 298 13.69 3.19 -24.23
CA LYS A 298 14.68 3.21 -23.17
C LYS A 298 14.18 2.44 -21.95
N PHE A 299 15.13 1.84 -21.26
CA PHE A 299 14.93 1.29 -19.94
C PHE A 299 15.56 2.24 -18.92
N SER A 300 14.74 2.92 -18.13
CA SER A 300 15.17 3.91 -17.14
C SER A 300 15.02 3.40 -15.69
N GLY A 301 14.39 2.25 -15.48
CA GLY A 301 14.20 1.68 -14.15
C GLY A 301 13.21 0.54 -14.10
N LEU A 302 13.00 0.03 -12.90
CA LEU A 302 11.99 -0.97 -12.59
C LEU A 302 10.88 -0.33 -11.77
N VAL A 303 9.61 -0.61 -12.09
CA VAL A 303 8.48 -0.39 -11.20
C VAL A 303 8.16 -1.70 -10.48
N ALA A 304 7.90 -1.62 -9.19
CA ALA A 304 7.44 -2.72 -8.38
C ALA A 304 6.07 -2.41 -7.78
N TRP A 305 5.22 -3.42 -7.74
CA TRP A 305 3.93 -3.41 -7.07
C TRP A 305 3.73 -4.71 -6.30
N PHE A 306 2.73 -4.73 -5.45
CA PHE A 306 2.36 -5.95 -4.73
C PHE A 306 0.87 -6.26 -4.87
N ASP A 307 0.57 -7.52 -4.73
CA ASP A 307 -0.78 -8.05 -4.61
C ASP A 307 -0.91 -8.78 -3.28
N ILE A 308 -2.07 -8.70 -2.65
CA ILE A 308 -2.43 -9.51 -1.48
C ILE A 308 -3.68 -10.33 -1.75
N GLY A 309 -3.74 -11.51 -1.16
CA GLY A 309 -4.82 -12.46 -1.32
C GLY A 309 -5.43 -12.88 0.01
N PHE A 310 -6.73 -13.15 -0.04
CA PHE A 310 -7.51 -13.82 1.01
C PHE A 310 -7.88 -15.18 0.46
N THR A 311 -6.88 -16.09 0.42
CA THR A 311 -6.92 -17.27 -0.48
C THR A 311 -7.65 -18.47 0.10
N LYS A 312 -7.73 -18.57 1.44
CA LYS A 312 -8.42 -19.68 2.13
C LYS A 312 -9.91 -19.46 2.36
N LEU A 313 -10.43 -18.33 1.93
CA LEU A 313 -11.85 -18.01 2.05
C LEU A 313 -12.68 -18.69 0.97
N THR A 314 -13.95 -18.97 1.26
CA THR A 314 -14.93 -19.44 0.28
C THR A 314 -15.10 -18.41 -0.83
N ASN A 315 -15.36 -17.15 -0.45
CA ASN A 315 -15.36 -16.02 -1.37
C ASN A 315 -13.96 -15.38 -1.35
N LYS A 316 -13.14 -15.75 -2.34
CA LYS A 316 -11.76 -15.26 -2.47
C LYS A 316 -11.74 -13.80 -2.92
N PHE A 317 -10.85 -13.02 -2.33
CA PHE A 317 -10.61 -11.62 -2.68
C PHE A 317 -9.13 -11.36 -2.90
N ASN A 318 -8.84 -10.35 -3.71
CA ASN A 318 -7.49 -9.86 -3.91
C ASN A 318 -7.50 -8.32 -3.89
N LEU A 319 -6.45 -7.73 -3.34
CA LEU A 319 -6.15 -6.31 -3.43
C LEU A 319 -4.82 -6.15 -4.14
N THR A 320 -4.76 -5.23 -5.10
CA THR A 320 -3.56 -5.02 -5.91
C THR A 320 -3.14 -3.55 -5.90
N THR A 321 -1.83 -3.32 -5.93
CA THR A 321 -1.23 -1.99 -6.18
C THR A 321 -0.66 -1.88 -7.59
N ASN A 322 -1.06 -2.80 -8.49
CA ASN A 322 -0.62 -2.84 -9.87
C ASN A 322 -0.97 -1.53 -10.62
N PRO A 323 -0.05 -0.94 -11.40
CA PRO A 323 -0.27 0.31 -12.14
C PRO A 323 -1.49 0.34 -13.04
N TYR A 324 -1.96 -0.80 -13.53
CA TYR A 324 -3.16 -0.91 -14.39
C TYR A 324 -4.49 -0.88 -13.62
N HIS A 325 -4.45 -0.82 -12.27
CA HIS A 325 -5.63 -0.86 -11.42
C HIS A 325 -5.87 0.48 -10.69
N LYS A 326 -6.96 0.55 -9.93
CA LYS A 326 -7.28 1.73 -9.12
C LYS A 326 -6.19 2.01 -8.10
N LEU A 327 -5.87 3.28 -7.94
CA LEU A 327 -4.81 3.72 -7.06
C LEU A 327 -5.14 3.45 -5.59
N THR A 328 -4.18 2.90 -4.87
CA THR A 328 -4.20 2.75 -3.41
C THR A 328 -3.19 3.70 -2.77
N TYR A 329 -3.26 3.91 -1.45
CA TYR A 329 -2.32 4.80 -0.77
C TYR A 329 -0.87 4.27 -0.72
N TRP A 330 -0.65 2.96 -0.99
CA TRP A 330 0.71 2.39 -1.07
C TRP A 330 1.45 2.81 -2.32
N TYR A 331 0.74 3.26 -3.37
CA TYR A 331 1.32 3.57 -4.67
C TYR A 331 2.16 2.39 -5.23
N GLN A 332 3.06 2.69 -6.14
CA GLN A 332 4.10 1.78 -6.62
C GLN A 332 5.47 2.21 -6.07
N THR A 333 6.45 1.33 -6.20
CA THR A 333 7.84 1.63 -5.85
C THR A 333 8.69 1.58 -7.10
N ILE A 334 9.41 2.65 -7.39
CA ILE A 334 10.23 2.79 -8.60
C ILE A 334 11.70 2.78 -8.22
N PHE A 335 12.48 1.98 -8.95
CA PHE A 335 13.92 1.84 -8.83
C PHE A 335 14.57 2.36 -10.09
N TYR A 336 14.97 3.63 -10.12
CA TYR A 336 15.64 4.22 -11.29
C TYR A 336 17.05 3.67 -11.44
N THR A 337 17.43 3.31 -12.68
CA THR A 337 18.81 2.96 -13.04
C THR A 337 19.68 4.23 -13.14
N ARG A 338 20.98 4.12 -12.86
CA ARG A 338 21.90 5.25 -13.03
C ARG A 338 21.94 5.74 -14.47
N ASN A 339 22.05 4.79 -15.42
CA ASN A 339 22.10 5.07 -16.84
C ASN A 339 20.87 4.48 -17.53
N ASP A 340 20.31 5.19 -18.49
CA ASP A 340 19.28 4.67 -19.35
C ASP A 340 19.87 3.77 -20.41
N LEU A 341 19.21 2.67 -20.69
CA LEU A 341 19.62 1.73 -21.74
C LEU A 341 18.69 1.86 -22.94
N LYS A 342 19.24 1.83 -24.12
CA LYS A 342 18.46 1.68 -25.35
C LYS A 342 17.99 0.24 -25.48
N VAL A 343 16.72 0.04 -25.69
CA VAL A 343 16.09 -1.27 -25.81
C VAL A 343 15.16 -1.31 -27.01
N ASN A 344 15.00 -2.51 -27.57
CA ASN A 344 14.08 -2.79 -28.65
C ASN A 344 13.15 -3.94 -28.28
N LYS A 345 12.11 -4.09 -29.04
CA LYS A 345 11.16 -5.20 -28.88
C LYS A 345 11.86 -6.55 -28.95
N GLY A 346 11.67 -7.35 -27.90
CA GLY A 346 12.25 -8.67 -27.76
C GLY A 346 13.62 -8.69 -27.08
N ASP A 347 14.22 -7.53 -26.77
CA ASP A 347 15.37 -7.46 -25.88
C ASP A 347 14.98 -7.90 -24.48
N LYS A 348 15.95 -8.47 -23.75
CA LYS A 348 15.73 -9.00 -22.41
C LYS A 348 16.69 -8.38 -21.42
N VAL A 349 16.16 -8.08 -20.24
CA VAL A 349 16.96 -7.83 -19.04
C VAL A 349 16.71 -8.96 -18.06
N THR A 350 17.80 -9.59 -17.65
CA THR A 350 17.79 -10.63 -16.62
C THR A 350 18.62 -10.19 -15.43
N GLY A 351 18.39 -10.77 -14.27
CA GLY A 351 19.21 -10.45 -13.11
C GLY A 351 18.76 -11.12 -11.84
N SER A 352 19.19 -10.56 -10.72
CA SER A 352 18.72 -10.93 -9.39
C SER A 352 18.23 -9.69 -8.65
N PHE A 353 17.13 -9.85 -7.94
CA PHE A 353 16.58 -8.87 -7.03
C PHE A 353 16.72 -9.39 -5.60
N ALA A 354 17.62 -8.80 -4.83
CA ALA A 354 17.90 -9.21 -3.47
C ALA A 354 17.45 -8.13 -2.47
N VAL A 355 16.75 -8.55 -1.44
CA VAL A 355 16.27 -7.71 -0.34
C VAL A 355 16.81 -8.24 0.97
N LYS A 356 17.28 -7.33 1.81
CA LYS A 356 17.74 -7.65 3.16
C LYS A 356 17.20 -6.62 4.14
N ASN A 357 16.57 -7.11 5.19
CA ASN A 357 16.09 -6.30 6.30
C ASN A 357 17.20 -6.21 7.37
N PRO A 358 17.74 -5.02 7.68
CA PRO A 358 18.67 -4.88 8.78
C PRO A 358 17.99 -5.22 10.12
N LYS A 359 18.50 -6.19 10.83
CA LYS A 359 17.97 -6.63 12.15
C LYS A 359 17.89 -5.49 13.18
N THR A 360 18.64 -4.42 12.98
CA THR A 360 18.74 -3.26 13.88
C THR A 360 17.71 -2.16 13.58
N ASN A 361 17.07 -2.18 12.40
CA ASN A 361 16.11 -1.16 12.01
C ASN A 361 15.05 -1.72 11.02
N PHE A 362 13.90 -2.11 11.56
CA PHE A 362 12.76 -2.64 10.78
C PHE A 362 12.12 -1.63 9.80
N LYS A 363 12.49 -0.34 9.92
CA LYS A 363 12.10 0.71 8.97
C LYS A 363 13.16 0.95 7.88
N GLN A 364 14.01 -0.03 7.61
CA GLN A 364 15.02 0.04 6.56
C GLN A 364 15.04 -1.25 5.74
N LEU A 365 15.13 -1.13 4.41
CA LEU A 365 15.45 -2.25 3.52
C LEU A 365 16.69 -1.91 2.71
N ASN A 366 17.62 -2.86 2.65
CA ASN A 366 18.74 -2.82 1.72
C ASN A 366 18.41 -3.69 0.51
N ILE A 367 18.48 -3.11 -0.68
CA ILE A 367 18.09 -3.77 -1.92
C ILE A 367 19.28 -3.75 -2.86
N LYS A 368 19.61 -4.90 -3.45
CA LYS A 368 20.60 -5.03 -4.51
C LYS A 368 19.92 -5.61 -5.74
N ILE A 369 20.01 -4.89 -6.86
CA ILE A 369 19.48 -5.35 -8.15
C ILE A 369 20.67 -5.53 -9.10
N SER A 370 20.80 -6.71 -9.70
CA SER A 370 21.74 -6.94 -10.79
C SER A 370 20.98 -6.93 -12.12
N PHE A 371 21.62 -6.38 -13.13
CA PHE A 371 21.07 -6.24 -14.48
C PHE A 371 22.04 -6.88 -15.47
N ASN A 372 21.55 -7.77 -16.30
CA ASN A 372 22.28 -8.35 -17.44
C ASN A 372 21.42 -8.12 -18.68
N VAL A 373 21.92 -7.34 -19.60
CA VAL A 373 21.21 -6.98 -20.82
C VAL A 373 21.74 -7.84 -21.97
N ALA A 374 20.84 -8.56 -22.62
CA ALA A 374 21.10 -9.27 -23.85
C ALA A 374 20.40 -8.55 -25.00
N ASN A 375 21.15 -7.81 -25.81
CA ASN A 375 20.61 -7.15 -27.00
C ASN A 375 20.57 -8.13 -28.17
N LYS A 376 19.38 -8.33 -28.77
CA LYS A 376 19.26 -9.08 -30.01
C LYS A 376 20.07 -8.37 -31.12
N GLY A 377 21.18 -8.94 -31.52
CA GLY A 377 21.97 -8.43 -32.65
C GLY A 377 23.29 -7.72 -32.32
N LYS A 378 23.62 -7.58 -31.03
CA LYS A 378 24.95 -7.14 -30.59
C LYS A 378 25.58 -8.21 -29.70
N ASN A 379 26.86 -8.53 -29.95
CA ASN A 379 27.63 -9.45 -29.10
C ASN A 379 28.05 -8.83 -27.75
N GLU A 380 27.55 -7.63 -27.42
CA GLU A 380 27.87 -6.92 -26.20
C GLU A 380 26.89 -7.28 -25.09
N LYS A 381 27.40 -7.83 -24.01
CA LYS A 381 26.63 -8.05 -22.75
C LYS A 381 27.00 -6.94 -21.79
N GLU A 382 26.04 -6.08 -21.48
CA GLU A 382 26.17 -5.15 -20.38
C GLU A 382 25.69 -5.80 -19.10
N ALA A 383 26.52 -5.80 -18.05
CA ALA A 383 26.17 -6.32 -16.74
C ALA A 383 26.63 -5.36 -15.65
N TRP A 384 25.73 -5.00 -14.77
CA TRP A 384 26.04 -4.18 -13.60
C TRP A 384 25.11 -4.52 -12.45
N HIS A 385 25.37 -3.92 -11.29
CA HIS A 385 24.47 -3.98 -10.15
C HIS A 385 24.33 -2.59 -9.50
N GLN A 386 23.20 -2.37 -8.85
CA GLN A 386 22.90 -1.14 -8.15
C GLN A 386 22.32 -1.45 -6.78
N PHE A 387 22.69 -0.63 -5.79
CA PHE A 387 22.18 -0.71 -4.44
C PHE A 387 21.19 0.40 -4.19
N TYR A 388 20.13 0.04 -3.49
CA TYR A 388 19.11 0.97 -3.03
C TYR A 388 18.90 0.81 -1.53
N LYS A 389 18.61 1.94 -0.87
CA LYS A 389 18.25 1.96 0.55
C LYS A 389 16.88 2.59 0.70
N PHE A 390 15.98 1.84 1.26
CA PHE A 390 14.68 2.31 1.72
C PHE A 390 14.80 2.67 3.19
N PHE A 391 14.53 3.95 3.57
CA PHE A 391 14.53 4.43 4.95
C PHE A 391 13.66 5.65 5.14
#